data_825c9805493e40505e9c718a7bdab70e
#
_entry.id   825c9805493e40505e9c718a7bdab70e
#
_cell.length_a   1.000
_cell.length_b   1.000
_cell.length_c   1.000
_cell.angle_alpha   90.00
_cell.angle_beta   90.00
_cell.angle_gamma   90.00
#
_symmetry.space_group_name_H-M   'P 1'
#
loop_
_entity.id
_entity.type
_entity.pdbx_description
1 polymer ?
#
loop_
_entity_poly.entity_id
_entity_poly.type
_entity_poly.pdbx_seq_one_letter_code
_entity_poly.pdbx_strand_id
1 'polypeptide(L)'
;AALEKKERRSEKLVKGGWELVEQKPVRGKQLLRFAREKLYPIPGILAELGLSYDEKLDAFKTRITKQFPEKFAEWNETMPESVEIEMDGKLRTILADPVSAAVRFEVVNQEIDWFDLRVVIDVQGVNLSKAQIRQLVAARGGYVRMDDGSWMRLEIKLDPDQRDAVTRLGLDPFDLSGDTHRMHAMQLADPKAAEV
;
A
#
# COMPACT_ATOMS: atom_id res chain seq x y z
N ALA A 1 36.12 45.88 -8.74
CA ALA A 1 35.35 44.91 -7.96
C ALA A 1 35.44 43.56 -8.68
N ALA A 2 36.22 42.64 -8.11
CA ALA A 2 36.37 41.30 -8.64
C ALA A 2 35.07 40.49 -8.33
N LEU A 3 34.34 40.12 -9.38
CA LEU A 3 33.28 39.15 -9.24
C LEU A 3 33.90 37.78 -8.92
N GLU A 4 33.78 37.34 -7.69
CA GLU A 4 34.10 35.97 -7.31
C GLU A 4 33.30 35.00 -8.18
N LYS A 5 34.00 34.20 -8.96
CA LYS A 5 33.46 33.07 -9.72
C LYS A 5 32.96 32.03 -8.71
N LYS A 6 31.69 32.08 -8.36
CA LYS A 6 31.08 31.01 -7.54
C LYS A 6 30.96 29.74 -8.41
N GLU A 7 31.84 28.81 -8.15
CA GLU A 7 31.77 27.47 -8.73
C GLU A 7 30.51 26.75 -8.26
N ARG A 8 29.80 26.16 -9.19
CA ARG A 8 28.63 25.34 -8.92
C ARG A 8 29.13 24.01 -8.37
N ARG A 9 28.95 23.75 -7.08
CA ARG A 9 29.29 22.48 -6.46
C ARG A 9 28.04 21.63 -6.38
N SER A 10 28.09 20.41 -6.93
CA SER A 10 27.10 19.37 -6.70
C SER A 10 27.68 18.36 -5.73
N GLU A 11 26.86 17.89 -4.84
CA GLU A 11 27.21 16.86 -3.89
C GLU A 11 26.31 15.65 -4.11
N LYS A 12 26.87 14.46 -3.97
CA LYS A 12 26.20 13.18 -4.11
C LYS A 12 26.31 12.43 -2.79
N LEU A 13 25.22 11.83 -2.36
CA LEU A 13 25.22 10.97 -1.19
C LEU A 13 25.76 9.58 -1.57
N VAL A 14 26.80 9.17 -0.86
CA VAL A 14 27.44 7.84 -0.98
C VAL A 14 27.57 7.22 0.41
N LYS A 15 28.13 6.02 0.50
CA LYS A 15 28.26 5.27 1.75
C LYS A 15 28.93 6.06 2.90
N GLY A 16 29.89 6.90 2.60
CA GLY A 16 30.64 7.69 3.59
C GLY A 16 30.06 9.07 3.89
N GLY A 17 28.96 9.47 3.24
CA GLY A 17 28.38 10.81 3.35
C GLY A 17 28.29 11.53 2.02
N TRP A 18 28.37 12.86 2.07
CA TRP A 18 28.28 13.70 0.87
C TRP A 18 29.62 13.87 0.20
N GLU A 19 29.74 13.44 -1.05
CA GLU A 19 30.93 13.62 -1.89
C GLU A 19 30.69 14.69 -2.95
N LEU A 20 31.72 15.49 -3.22
CA LEU A 20 31.72 16.47 -4.29
C LEU A 20 31.75 15.77 -5.64
N VAL A 21 30.80 16.10 -6.50
CA VAL A 21 30.80 15.64 -7.90
C VAL A 21 31.47 16.70 -8.75
N GLU A 22 32.50 16.29 -9.50
CA GLU A 22 33.14 17.18 -10.49
C GLU A 22 32.10 17.58 -11.55
N GLN A 23 31.84 18.86 -11.68
CA GLN A 23 30.96 19.39 -12.69
C GLN A 23 31.72 20.08 -13.81
N LYS A 24 31.36 19.76 -15.05
CA LYS A 24 31.73 20.59 -16.18
C LYS A 24 31.11 21.98 -16.01
N PRO A 25 31.86 23.07 -16.23
CA PRO A 25 31.36 24.42 -16.02
C PRO A 25 30.16 24.68 -16.94
N VAL A 26 28.99 24.85 -16.33
CA VAL A 26 27.78 25.25 -17.05
C VAL A 26 27.78 26.77 -17.17
N ARG A 27 27.75 27.27 -18.38
CA ARG A 27 27.58 28.70 -18.67
C ARG A 27 26.12 29.07 -18.40
N GLY A 28 25.85 29.73 -17.26
CA GLY A 28 24.52 30.21 -16.90
C GLY A 28 24.56 31.27 -15.79
N LYS A 29 23.59 32.16 -15.79
CA LYS A 29 23.57 33.39 -14.97
C LYS A 29 23.03 33.22 -13.55
N GLN A 30 22.51 32.06 -13.17
CA GLN A 30 21.95 31.84 -11.82
C GLN A 30 22.60 30.64 -11.15
N LEU A 31 23.17 30.87 -9.96
CA LEU A 31 23.69 29.84 -9.08
C LEU A 31 22.63 29.53 -8.03
N LEU A 32 22.10 28.32 -8.02
CA LEU A 32 21.26 27.84 -6.94
C LEU A 32 22.12 27.60 -5.71
N ARG A 33 21.78 28.22 -4.60
CA ARG A 33 22.36 27.93 -3.29
C ARG A 33 21.59 26.77 -2.65
N PHE A 34 22.25 25.68 -2.39
CA PHE A 34 21.70 24.64 -1.54
C PHE A 34 21.90 25.02 -0.07
N ALA A 35 20.82 24.96 0.70
CA ALA A 35 20.91 25.02 2.16
C ALA A 35 21.43 23.65 2.63
N ARG A 36 22.71 23.54 2.88
CA ARG A 36 23.35 22.27 3.33
C ARG A 36 22.70 21.69 4.56
N GLU A 37 22.22 22.54 5.46
CA GLU A 37 21.53 22.11 6.68
C GLU A 37 20.30 21.24 6.39
N LYS A 38 19.64 21.46 5.25
CA LYS A 38 18.49 20.65 4.81
C LYS A 38 18.88 19.25 4.31
N LEU A 39 20.15 19.04 3.97
CA LEU A 39 20.66 17.76 3.46
C LEU A 39 21.11 16.82 4.59
N TYR A 40 21.43 17.34 5.78
CA TYR A 40 21.91 16.53 6.88
C TYR A 40 20.94 15.45 7.35
N PRO A 41 19.61 15.62 7.33
CA PRO A 41 18.67 14.56 7.73
C PRO A 41 18.57 13.41 6.73
N ILE A 42 18.92 13.63 5.44
CA ILE A 42 18.68 12.65 4.37
C ILE A 42 19.30 11.27 4.64
N PRO A 43 20.57 11.15 5.09
CA PRO A 43 21.13 9.83 5.39
C PRO A 43 20.34 9.06 6.45
N GLY A 44 19.85 9.75 7.50
CA GLY A 44 19.01 9.15 8.54
C GLY A 44 17.67 8.67 7.95
N ILE A 45 17.02 9.52 7.19
CA ILE A 45 15.75 9.23 6.51
C ILE A 45 15.88 7.99 5.61
N LEU A 46 16.93 7.88 4.81
CA LEU A 46 17.17 6.70 3.96
C LEU A 46 17.45 5.43 4.77
N ALA A 47 18.15 5.57 5.90
CA ALA A 47 18.44 4.44 6.79
C ALA A 47 17.19 3.89 7.48
N GLU A 48 16.20 4.72 7.80
CA GLU A 48 14.92 4.30 8.38
C GLU A 48 14.17 3.33 7.46
N LEU A 49 14.21 3.57 6.14
CA LEU A 49 13.64 2.64 5.15
C LEU A 49 14.53 1.40 4.91
N GLY A 50 15.66 1.29 5.60
CA GLY A 50 16.61 0.19 5.44
C GLY A 50 17.37 0.23 4.12
N LEU A 51 17.54 1.42 3.55
CA LEU A 51 18.33 1.62 2.34
C LEU A 51 19.83 1.53 2.65
N SER A 52 20.53 0.73 1.86
CA SER A 52 22.00 0.60 1.91
C SER A 52 22.62 0.96 0.56
N TYR A 53 23.76 1.62 0.60
CA TYR A 53 24.46 2.01 -0.62
C TYR A 53 25.11 0.79 -1.30
N ASP A 54 24.90 0.65 -2.60
CA ASP A 54 25.52 -0.35 -3.45
C ASP A 54 26.51 0.34 -4.41
N GLU A 55 27.81 0.07 -4.21
CA GLU A 55 28.89 0.70 -4.98
C GLU A 55 28.85 0.33 -6.47
N LYS A 56 28.32 -0.88 -6.83
CA LYS A 56 28.25 -1.32 -8.21
C LYS A 56 27.14 -0.63 -9.00
N LEU A 57 26.03 -0.33 -8.32
CA LEU A 57 24.89 0.35 -8.92
C LEU A 57 24.98 1.87 -8.76
N ASP A 58 25.91 2.34 -7.92
CA ASP A 58 26.03 3.74 -7.51
C ASP A 58 24.68 4.31 -7.04
N ALA A 59 23.98 3.52 -6.22
CA ALA A 59 22.63 3.81 -5.75
C ALA A 59 22.35 3.18 -4.38
N PHE A 60 21.39 3.73 -3.68
CA PHE A 60 20.84 3.11 -2.48
C PHE A 60 19.79 2.06 -2.86
N LYS A 61 19.85 0.90 -2.22
CA LYS A 61 18.91 -0.18 -2.44
C LYS A 61 18.41 -0.78 -1.14
N THR A 62 17.20 -1.34 -1.16
CA THR A 62 16.66 -2.20 -0.11
C THR A 62 15.99 -3.43 -0.73
N ARG A 63 15.81 -4.46 0.07
CA ARG A 63 15.08 -5.65 -0.35
C ARG A 63 13.58 -5.43 -0.18
N ILE A 64 12.82 -5.68 -1.24
CA ILE A 64 11.36 -5.69 -1.18
C ILE A 64 10.90 -6.94 -0.42
N THR A 65 10.42 -6.75 0.80
CA THR A 65 9.81 -7.79 1.65
C THR A 65 8.29 -7.63 1.64
N LYS A 66 7.57 -8.55 2.27
CA LYS A 66 6.11 -8.41 2.46
C LYS A 66 5.73 -7.16 3.26
N GLN A 67 6.60 -6.71 4.16
CA GLN A 67 6.38 -5.53 5.01
C GLN A 67 6.86 -4.22 4.36
N PHE A 68 7.48 -4.30 3.16
CA PHE A 68 8.03 -3.11 2.51
C PHE A 68 6.96 -2.05 2.21
N PRO A 69 5.76 -2.39 1.68
CA PRO A 69 4.77 -1.39 1.34
C PRO A 69 4.27 -0.60 2.56
N GLU A 70 3.99 -1.28 3.68
CA GLU A 70 3.59 -0.63 4.93
C GLU A 70 4.68 0.32 5.43
N LYS A 71 5.91 -0.19 5.53
CA LYS A 71 7.06 0.62 5.95
C LYS A 71 7.31 1.82 5.03
N PHE A 72 7.11 1.63 3.73
CA PHE A 72 7.27 2.71 2.76
C PHE A 72 6.19 3.77 2.92
N ALA A 73 4.93 3.37 3.13
CA ALA A 73 3.83 4.30 3.35
C ALA A 73 4.05 5.12 4.62
N GLU A 74 4.37 4.47 5.75
CA GLU A 74 4.71 5.12 7.02
C GLU A 74 5.91 6.06 6.86
N TRP A 75 6.97 5.60 6.22
CA TRP A 75 8.15 6.40 5.95
C TRP A 75 7.83 7.64 5.11
N ASN A 76 6.99 7.50 4.10
CA ASN A 76 6.58 8.63 3.26
C ASN A 76 5.80 9.70 4.05
N GLU A 77 4.99 9.29 5.04
CA GLU A 77 4.26 10.20 5.92
C GLU A 77 5.19 11.00 6.86
N THR A 78 6.36 10.45 7.18
CA THR A 78 7.35 11.12 8.04
C THR A 78 8.24 12.12 7.30
N MET A 79 8.09 12.25 5.97
CA MET A 79 8.92 13.14 5.18
C MET A 79 8.71 14.60 5.55
N PRO A 80 9.81 15.34 5.75
CA PRO A 80 9.74 16.79 5.92
C PRO A 80 9.14 17.46 4.67
N GLU A 81 8.30 18.47 4.85
CA GLU A 81 7.71 19.24 3.74
C GLU A 81 8.75 19.81 2.75
N SER A 82 10.00 19.96 3.19
CA SER A 82 11.09 20.45 2.35
C SER A 82 11.70 19.39 1.44
N VAL A 83 11.26 18.12 1.54
CA VAL A 83 11.74 16.98 0.75
C VAL A 83 10.66 16.59 -0.24
N GLU A 84 10.95 16.70 -1.52
CA GLU A 84 10.11 16.19 -2.59
C GLU A 84 10.65 14.84 -3.06
N ILE A 85 9.77 13.85 -3.14
CA ILE A 85 10.12 12.49 -3.59
C ILE A 85 9.54 12.28 -4.98
N GLU A 86 10.41 12.12 -5.96
CA GLU A 86 10.03 11.65 -7.29
C GLU A 86 9.97 10.13 -7.29
N MET A 87 8.81 9.56 -7.63
CA MET A 87 8.56 8.12 -7.56
C MET A 87 8.19 7.53 -8.91
N ASP A 88 8.67 6.32 -9.16
CA ASP A 88 8.13 5.47 -10.23
C ASP A 88 6.63 5.22 -10.03
N GLY A 89 5.89 5.11 -11.16
CA GLY A 89 4.44 4.93 -11.11
C GLY A 89 4.00 3.71 -10.31
N LYS A 90 4.77 2.61 -10.35
CA LYS A 90 4.49 1.38 -9.61
C LYS A 90 4.69 1.55 -8.11
N LEU A 91 5.71 2.29 -7.70
CA LEU A 91 5.96 2.58 -6.30
C LEU A 91 4.87 3.52 -5.73
N ARG A 92 4.43 4.48 -6.54
CA ARG A 92 3.36 5.41 -6.17
C ARG A 92 2.05 4.71 -5.84
N THR A 93 1.77 3.52 -6.41
CA THR A 93 0.54 2.77 -6.10
C THR A 93 0.45 2.29 -4.65
N ILE A 94 1.56 2.25 -3.91
CA ILE A 94 1.55 1.98 -2.46
C ILE A 94 0.79 3.08 -1.70
N LEU A 95 0.90 4.32 -2.18
CA LEU A 95 0.26 5.49 -1.55
C LEU A 95 -1.17 5.73 -2.04
N ALA A 96 -1.65 4.90 -2.96
CA ALA A 96 -3.02 5.00 -3.45
C ALA A 96 -4.03 4.48 -2.42
N ASP A 97 -5.24 5.02 -2.48
CA ASP A 97 -6.34 4.55 -1.66
C ASP A 97 -6.62 3.07 -1.91
N PRO A 98 -7.09 2.32 -0.88
CA PRO A 98 -7.53 0.95 -1.05
C PRO A 98 -8.66 0.85 -2.08
N VAL A 99 -8.64 -0.20 -2.86
CA VAL A 99 -9.76 -0.53 -3.74
C VAL A 99 -10.93 -1.00 -2.88
N SER A 100 -12.08 -0.35 -3.03
CA SER A 100 -13.28 -0.70 -2.29
C SER A 100 -13.97 -1.92 -2.88
N ALA A 101 -14.37 -2.85 -2.02
CA ALA A 101 -15.18 -4.00 -2.39
C ALA A 101 -16.47 -4.02 -1.58
N ALA A 102 -17.57 -4.29 -2.25
CA ALA A 102 -18.86 -4.59 -1.64
C ALA A 102 -19.01 -6.11 -1.50
N VAL A 103 -19.70 -6.52 -0.43
CA VAL A 103 -20.02 -7.92 -0.19
C VAL A 103 -21.49 -8.13 -0.46
N ARG A 104 -21.82 -9.18 -1.21
CA ARG A 104 -23.19 -9.65 -1.42
C ARG A 104 -23.30 -11.10 -0.97
N PHE A 105 -24.42 -11.41 -0.33
CA PHE A 105 -24.76 -12.76 0.09
C PHE A 105 -25.79 -13.34 -0.89
N GLU A 106 -25.49 -14.51 -1.44
CA GLU A 106 -26.36 -15.22 -2.36
C GLU A 106 -26.73 -16.58 -1.77
N VAL A 107 -28.03 -16.86 -1.63
CA VAL A 107 -28.51 -18.18 -1.30
C VAL A 107 -28.50 -19.01 -2.58
N VAL A 108 -27.64 -20.02 -2.63
CA VAL A 108 -27.45 -20.86 -3.82
C VAL A 108 -28.41 -22.05 -3.82
N ASN A 109 -28.65 -22.62 -2.64
CA ASN A 109 -29.52 -23.75 -2.44
C ASN A 109 -30.28 -23.59 -1.12
N GLN A 110 -31.55 -23.99 -1.07
CA GLN A 110 -32.39 -23.90 0.11
C GLN A 110 -33.12 -25.21 0.33
N GLU A 111 -32.94 -25.81 1.51
CA GLU A 111 -33.68 -26.96 2.04
C GLU A 111 -34.55 -26.49 3.21
N ILE A 112 -35.33 -27.36 3.82
CA ILE A 112 -36.30 -27.01 4.86
C ILE A 112 -35.60 -26.30 6.06
N ASP A 113 -34.47 -26.85 6.51
CA ASP A 113 -33.73 -26.37 7.68
C ASP A 113 -32.34 -25.85 7.37
N TRP A 114 -31.91 -25.95 6.11
CA TRP A 114 -30.57 -25.60 5.68
C TRP A 114 -30.58 -24.78 4.41
N PHE A 115 -29.59 -23.91 4.28
CA PHE A 115 -29.32 -23.18 3.05
C PHE A 115 -27.81 -23.08 2.81
N ASP A 116 -27.45 -23.04 1.55
CA ASP A 116 -26.07 -22.83 1.11
C ASP A 116 -25.90 -21.34 0.79
N LEU A 117 -25.06 -20.66 1.57
CA LEU A 117 -24.74 -19.26 1.41
C LEU A 117 -23.44 -19.12 0.63
N ARG A 118 -23.49 -18.36 -0.44
CA ARG A 118 -22.30 -17.92 -1.17
C ARG A 118 -22.05 -16.45 -0.91
N VAL A 119 -20.79 -16.11 -0.68
CA VAL A 119 -20.38 -14.72 -0.55
C VAL A 119 -19.73 -14.27 -1.84
N VAL A 120 -20.22 -13.19 -2.40
CA VAL A 120 -19.72 -12.59 -3.64
C VAL A 120 -19.09 -11.25 -3.30
N ILE A 121 -17.81 -11.12 -3.65
CA ILE A 121 -17.07 -9.89 -3.50
C ILE A 121 -17.08 -9.16 -4.83
N ASP A 122 -17.68 -7.98 -4.83
CA ASP A 122 -17.81 -7.10 -5.98
C ASP A 122 -16.82 -5.93 -5.85
N VAL A 123 -15.76 -5.97 -6.64
CA VAL A 123 -14.69 -4.95 -6.60
C VAL A 123 -15.05 -3.84 -7.56
N GLN A 124 -15.14 -2.62 -7.05
CA GLN A 124 -15.54 -1.47 -7.84
C GLN A 124 -14.37 -0.80 -8.53
N GLY A 125 -14.59 -0.36 -9.77
CA GLY A 125 -13.67 0.53 -10.49
C GLY A 125 -12.41 -0.14 -11.08
N VAL A 126 -12.17 -1.43 -10.83
CA VAL A 126 -10.99 -2.15 -11.33
C VAL A 126 -11.41 -3.52 -11.87
N ASN A 127 -10.88 -3.87 -13.04
CA ASN A 127 -11.13 -5.19 -13.61
C ASN A 127 -10.08 -6.18 -13.10
N LEU A 128 -10.42 -6.96 -12.08
CA LEU A 128 -9.56 -7.96 -11.47
C LEU A 128 -10.01 -9.38 -11.82
N SER A 129 -9.06 -10.26 -12.04
CA SER A 129 -9.31 -11.68 -12.17
C SER A 129 -9.74 -12.30 -10.84
N LYS A 130 -10.46 -13.43 -10.87
CA LYS A 130 -10.84 -14.17 -9.66
C LYS A 130 -9.61 -14.53 -8.78
N ALA A 131 -8.47 -14.83 -9.40
CA ALA A 131 -7.24 -15.15 -8.70
C ALA A 131 -6.69 -13.94 -7.94
N GLN A 132 -6.70 -12.75 -8.56
CA GLN A 132 -6.25 -11.51 -7.92
C GLN A 132 -7.17 -11.11 -6.77
N ILE A 133 -8.50 -11.23 -6.94
CA ILE A 133 -9.45 -10.98 -5.85
C ILE A 133 -9.17 -11.91 -4.66
N ARG A 134 -8.95 -13.21 -4.89
CA ARG A 134 -8.60 -14.15 -3.82
C ARG A 134 -7.31 -13.78 -3.10
N GLN A 135 -6.29 -13.34 -3.83
CA GLN A 135 -5.03 -12.87 -3.20
C GLN A 135 -5.25 -11.63 -2.34
N LEU A 136 -6.03 -10.67 -2.80
CA LEU A 136 -6.36 -9.45 -2.06
C LEU A 136 -7.18 -9.76 -0.80
N VAL A 137 -8.16 -10.64 -0.90
CA VAL A 137 -8.96 -11.09 0.25
C VAL A 137 -8.07 -11.82 1.27
N ALA A 138 -7.21 -12.74 0.81
CA ALA A 138 -6.29 -13.48 1.67
C ALA A 138 -5.27 -12.56 2.36
N ALA A 139 -4.96 -11.40 1.79
CA ALA A 139 -4.09 -10.41 2.40
C ALA A 139 -4.75 -9.61 3.54
N ARG A 140 -6.07 -9.74 3.76
CA ARG A 140 -6.82 -9.15 4.88
C ARG A 140 -6.58 -7.64 5.04
N GLY A 141 -6.68 -6.90 3.94
CA GLY A 141 -6.41 -5.46 3.89
C GLY A 141 -4.94 -5.08 3.75
N GLY A 142 -4.03 -6.05 3.79
CA GLY A 142 -2.61 -5.85 3.49
C GLY A 142 -2.34 -5.63 1.99
N TYR A 143 -1.12 -5.24 1.69
CA TYR A 143 -0.71 -5.00 0.30
C TYR A 143 -0.43 -6.30 -0.46
N VAL A 144 -0.90 -6.34 -1.70
CA VAL A 144 -0.61 -7.39 -2.68
C VAL A 144 0.15 -6.78 -3.84
N ARG A 145 1.24 -7.43 -4.24
CA ARG A 145 1.96 -7.05 -5.45
C ARG A 145 1.29 -7.69 -6.65
N MET A 146 0.87 -6.87 -7.60
CA MET A 146 0.20 -7.31 -8.82
C MET A 146 1.23 -7.77 -9.88
N ASP A 147 0.76 -8.46 -10.91
CA ASP A 147 1.60 -9.02 -11.98
C ASP A 147 2.36 -7.95 -12.78
N ASP A 148 1.81 -6.75 -12.91
CA ASP A 148 2.46 -5.60 -13.52
C ASP A 148 3.50 -4.92 -12.62
N GLY A 149 3.64 -5.40 -11.38
CA GLY A 149 4.54 -4.89 -10.35
C GLY A 149 4.00 -3.72 -9.54
N SER A 150 2.77 -3.27 -9.79
CA SER A 150 2.05 -2.32 -8.94
C SER A 150 1.63 -2.95 -7.60
N TRP A 151 1.20 -2.11 -6.65
CA TRP A 151 0.72 -2.57 -5.36
C TRP A 151 -0.75 -2.20 -5.19
N MET A 152 -1.49 -3.09 -4.56
CA MET A 152 -2.91 -2.90 -4.30
C MET A 152 -3.28 -3.45 -2.93
N ARG A 153 -4.24 -2.81 -2.27
CA ARG A 153 -4.89 -3.34 -1.07
C ARG A 153 -6.39 -3.22 -1.21
N LEU A 154 -7.10 -4.13 -0.56
CA LEU A 154 -8.55 -4.21 -0.62
C LEU A 154 -9.15 -3.74 0.70
N GLU A 155 -10.14 -2.86 0.62
CA GLU A 155 -11.00 -2.50 1.72
C GLU A 155 -12.39 -3.08 1.51
N ILE A 156 -12.81 -3.98 2.40
CA ILE A 156 -14.16 -4.54 2.37
C ILE A 156 -15.09 -3.62 3.14
N LYS A 157 -16.04 -3.00 2.44
CA LYS A 157 -17.06 -2.15 3.03
C LYS A 157 -18.32 -2.97 3.29
N LEU A 158 -18.61 -3.18 4.57
CA LEU A 158 -19.85 -3.78 5.04
C LEU A 158 -20.74 -2.66 5.59
N ASP A 159 -22.00 -2.64 5.15
CA ASP A 159 -22.99 -1.84 5.84
C ASP A 159 -23.32 -2.42 7.24
N PRO A 160 -24.01 -1.69 8.12
CA PRO A 160 -24.31 -2.17 9.46
C PRO A 160 -25.06 -3.50 9.49
N ASP A 161 -26.06 -3.68 8.61
CA ASP A 161 -26.88 -4.89 8.54
C ASP A 161 -26.05 -6.10 8.07
N GLN A 162 -25.18 -5.88 7.08
CA GLN A 162 -24.24 -6.90 6.59
C GLN A 162 -23.23 -7.29 7.67
N ARG A 163 -22.72 -6.33 8.44
CA ARG A 163 -21.78 -6.58 9.53
C ARG A 163 -22.43 -7.43 10.62
N ASP A 164 -23.67 -7.10 10.98
CA ASP A 164 -24.44 -7.86 11.95
C ASP A 164 -24.73 -9.27 11.43
N ALA A 165 -25.10 -9.42 10.17
CA ALA A 165 -25.32 -10.72 9.54
C ALA A 165 -24.06 -11.59 9.55
N VAL A 166 -22.90 -11.03 9.15
CA VAL A 166 -21.61 -11.72 9.18
C VAL A 166 -21.27 -12.19 10.60
N THR A 167 -21.46 -11.31 11.59
CA THR A 167 -21.18 -11.64 12.99
C THR A 167 -22.10 -12.74 13.51
N ARG A 168 -23.41 -12.68 13.23
CA ARG A 168 -24.39 -13.71 13.65
C ARG A 168 -24.11 -15.06 13.01
N LEU A 169 -23.69 -15.07 11.73
CA LEU A 169 -23.37 -16.28 11.00
C LEU A 169 -22.00 -16.85 11.37
N GLY A 170 -21.20 -16.15 12.20
CA GLY A 170 -19.84 -16.53 12.54
C GLY A 170 -18.89 -16.54 11.34
N LEU A 171 -19.20 -15.74 10.30
CA LEU A 171 -18.40 -15.62 9.10
C LEU A 171 -17.32 -14.57 9.27
N ASP A 172 -16.12 -14.84 8.74
CA ASP A 172 -15.07 -13.84 8.60
C ASP A 172 -15.21 -13.18 7.19
N PRO A 173 -15.34 -11.84 7.11
CA PRO A 173 -15.43 -11.14 5.82
C PRO A 173 -14.24 -11.42 4.90
N PHE A 174 -13.11 -11.82 5.44
CA PHE A 174 -11.92 -12.17 4.67
C PHE A 174 -11.77 -13.67 4.39
N ASP A 175 -12.60 -14.52 4.98
CA ASP A 175 -12.58 -15.96 4.74
C ASP A 175 -13.51 -16.38 3.59
N LEU A 176 -13.85 -15.41 2.76
CA LEU A 176 -14.84 -15.55 1.70
C LEU A 176 -14.16 -16.06 0.42
N SER A 177 -13.69 -17.30 0.47
CA SER A 177 -12.97 -17.95 -0.64
C SER A 177 -13.84 -18.25 -1.88
N GLY A 178 -15.11 -17.84 -1.88
CA GLY A 178 -16.09 -18.16 -2.92
C GLY A 178 -16.66 -19.56 -2.79
N ASP A 179 -16.36 -20.25 -1.70
CA ASP A 179 -16.98 -21.52 -1.34
C ASP A 179 -18.38 -21.28 -0.75
N THR A 180 -19.25 -22.27 -0.89
CA THR A 180 -20.57 -22.22 -0.27
C THR A 180 -20.48 -22.67 1.18
N HIS A 181 -21.07 -21.89 2.07
CA HIS A 181 -21.17 -22.21 3.50
C HIS A 181 -22.56 -22.78 3.77
N ARG A 182 -22.65 -24.03 4.24
CA ARG A 182 -23.89 -24.65 4.66
C ARG A 182 -24.30 -24.11 6.02
N MET A 183 -25.44 -23.43 6.09
CA MET A 183 -25.95 -22.76 7.26
C MET A 183 -27.32 -23.33 7.66
N HIS A 184 -27.56 -23.40 8.97
CA HIS A 184 -28.86 -23.78 9.50
C HIS A 184 -29.79 -22.56 9.52
N ALA A 185 -31.06 -22.72 9.14
CA ALA A 185 -32.02 -21.63 9.06
C ALA A 185 -32.21 -20.90 10.40
N MET A 186 -32.03 -21.58 11.52
CA MET A 186 -32.10 -20.97 12.87
C MET A 186 -30.97 -19.94 13.14
N GLN A 187 -29.87 -19.97 12.39
CA GLN A 187 -28.78 -18.99 12.54
C GLN A 187 -29.18 -17.60 12.01
N LEU A 188 -30.21 -17.52 11.16
CA LEU A 188 -30.80 -16.28 10.69
C LEU A 188 -31.94 -15.77 11.58
N ALA A 189 -32.49 -16.63 12.47
CA ALA A 189 -33.56 -16.25 13.35
C ALA A 189 -33.06 -15.22 14.39
N ASP A 190 -33.81 -14.16 14.55
CA ASP A 190 -33.51 -13.12 15.55
C ASP A 190 -33.52 -13.75 16.97
N PRO A 191 -32.44 -13.67 17.76
CA PRO A 191 -32.45 -14.15 19.11
C PRO A 191 -33.55 -13.51 20.00
N LYS A 192 -34.11 -12.36 19.60
CA LYS A 192 -35.25 -11.74 20.27
C LYS A 192 -36.58 -12.39 19.94
N ALA A 193 -36.69 -13.18 18.90
CA ALA A 193 -37.94 -13.91 18.55
C ALA A 193 -38.06 -15.25 19.31
N ALA A 194 -37.02 -15.72 19.97
CA ALA A 194 -37.02 -16.96 20.75
C ALA A 194 -37.40 -16.78 22.23
N GLU A 195 -37.68 -15.58 22.68
CA GLU A 195 -38.11 -15.27 24.06
C GLU A 195 -39.59 -14.94 24.19
N VAL A 196 -40.48 -15.53 23.38
CA VAL A 196 -41.94 -15.44 23.54
C VAL A 196 -42.53 -16.81 23.84
#